data_5ad81e2001d4ca272a8567312216da95
#
_entry.id   5ad81e2001d4ca272a8567312216da95
#
_cell.length_a   1.000
_cell.length_b   1.000
_cell.length_c   1.000
_cell.angle_alpha   90.00
_cell.angle_beta   90.00
_cell.angle_gamma   90.00
#
_symmetry.space_group_name_H-M   'P 1'
#
loop_
_entity.id
_entity.type
_entity.pdbx_description
1 polymer ?
#
loop_
_entity_poly.entity_id
_entity_poly.type
_entity_poly.pdbx_seq_one_letter_code
_entity_poly.pdbx_strand_id
1 'polypeptide(L)'
;MRVAGIDCGTNSIRLLIADVDGGTVRDVVRRMEIVRLGQGVDRMGRIADASLARAFARTEEYAALCRRHAVESIRFAATSAARDARNRDAFVDGIAARIGVAPSILSGGEEARMSFEGASSALPAGGPDPVLTVDLGGGSTEIVLGSVGGGILGTCSMDVGAVRMYERHMAGDPPASERIAAARADVRAALDLAERRVDLSAANGLVGLAGTVTTVTAAALGLEAYDPARIHGAVLSVRQTLDACEWFLASRHAERAALGFIHPGRIDVITAGALVWGEVVRRVEERMSAAGRMLAGITTSEHDILDGLALWAAREPQAPATGRRA
;
A
#
# COMPACT_ATOMS: atom_id res chain seq x y z
N MET A 1 -3.60 5.69 24.70
CA MET A 1 -3.41 6.96 23.98
C MET A 1 -4.18 6.94 22.68
N ARG A 2 -4.95 8.00 22.36
CA ARG A 2 -5.65 8.11 21.08
C ARG A 2 -4.80 8.83 20.05
N VAL A 3 -4.50 8.16 18.95
CA VAL A 3 -3.58 8.67 17.93
C VAL A 3 -4.22 8.67 16.54
N ALA A 4 -3.62 9.41 15.61
CA ALA A 4 -3.97 9.30 14.20
C ALA A 4 -2.72 9.02 13.34
N GLY A 5 -2.81 8.01 12.50
CA GLY A 5 -1.94 7.77 11.36
C GLY A 5 -2.63 8.26 10.08
N ILE A 6 -1.93 9.07 9.29
CA ILE A 6 -2.41 9.50 7.97
C ILE A 6 -1.35 9.12 6.94
N ASP A 7 -1.75 8.41 5.91
CA ASP A 7 -0.90 8.02 4.79
C ASP A 7 -1.42 8.64 3.50
N CYS A 8 -0.62 9.46 2.85
CA CYS A 8 -0.90 10.01 1.54
C CYS A 8 -0.02 9.35 0.48
N GLY A 9 -0.53 8.29 -0.10
CA GLY A 9 0.09 7.55 -1.18
C GLY A 9 -0.13 8.15 -2.56
N THR A 10 0.28 7.42 -3.57
CA THR A 10 0.16 7.84 -4.98
C THR A 10 -1.29 7.95 -5.45
N ASN A 11 -2.17 7.05 -5.02
CA ASN A 11 -3.57 7.03 -5.46
C ASN A 11 -4.56 7.54 -4.40
N SER A 12 -4.33 7.25 -3.14
CA SER A 12 -5.26 7.49 -2.04
C SER A 12 -4.63 8.22 -0.88
N ILE A 13 -5.46 8.90 -0.09
CA ILE A 13 -5.14 9.38 1.25
C ILE A 13 -5.96 8.55 2.25
N ARG A 14 -5.32 8.08 3.32
CA ARG A 14 -5.93 7.22 4.32
C ARG A 14 -5.77 7.79 5.72
N LEU A 15 -6.75 7.55 6.57
CA LEU A 15 -6.75 7.94 7.99
C LEU A 15 -7.07 6.73 8.84
N LEU A 16 -6.27 6.50 9.87
CA LEU A 16 -6.58 5.65 11.00
C LEU A 16 -6.56 6.49 12.27
N ILE A 17 -7.70 6.59 12.96
CA ILE A 17 -7.75 7.01 14.37
C ILE A 17 -7.86 5.75 15.20
N ALA A 18 -6.94 5.54 16.13
CA ALA A 18 -6.90 4.34 16.94
C ALA A 18 -6.55 4.65 18.40
N ASP A 19 -7.02 3.78 19.30
CA ASP A 19 -6.50 3.70 20.65
C ASP A 19 -5.33 2.70 20.66
N VAL A 20 -4.15 3.19 21.05
CA VAL A 20 -2.92 2.37 21.13
C VAL A 20 -2.57 2.17 22.60
N ASP A 21 -2.44 0.91 22.99
CA ASP A 21 -2.06 0.49 24.34
C ASP A 21 -1.14 -0.73 24.28
N GLY A 22 0.06 -0.62 24.86
CA GLY A 22 1.05 -1.71 24.90
C GLY A 22 1.39 -2.33 23.53
N GLY A 23 1.33 -1.52 22.44
CA GLY A 23 1.57 -1.98 21.07
C GLY A 23 0.34 -2.57 20.37
N THR A 24 -0.79 -2.70 21.04
CA THR A 24 -2.06 -3.11 20.44
C THR A 24 -2.78 -1.91 19.87
N VAL A 25 -3.17 -2.01 18.59
CA VAL A 25 -3.92 -0.97 17.86
C VAL A 25 -5.40 -1.36 17.82
N ARG A 26 -6.28 -0.48 18.29
CA ARG A 26 -7.73 -0.65 18.19
C ARG A 26 -8.34 0.48 17.39
N ASP A 27 -8.92 0.14 16.25
CA ASP A 27 -9.53 1.10 15.34
C ASP A 27 -10.72 1.82 15.98
N VAL A 28 -10.72 3.15 15.83
CA VAL A 28 -11.86 4.03 16.16
C VAL A 28 -12.49 4.57 14.88
N VAL A 29 -11.65 5.00 13.94
CA VAL A 29 -12.06 5.44 12.59
C VAL A 29 -11.02 4.98 11.59
N ARG A 30 -11.43 4.27 10.54
CA ARG A 30 -10.58 3.97 9.38
C ARG A 30 -11.26 4.53 8.12
N ARG A 31 -10.55 5.35 7.35
CA ARG A 31 -11.04 6.02 6.13
C ARG A 31 -10.03 5.92 5.01
N MET A 32 -10.54 5.89 3.78
CA MET A 32 -9.73 5.93 2.57
C MET A 32 -10.48 6.75 1.52
N GLU A 33 -9.77 7.69 0.89
CA GLU A 33 -10.28 8.54 -0.17
C GLU A 33 -9.32 8.57 -1.35
N ILE A 34 -9.85 8.55 -2.56
CA ILE A 34 -9.03 8.61 -3.77
C ILE A 34 -8.71 10.06 -4.11
N VAL A 35 -7.44 10.43 -4.08
CA VAL A 35 -6.94 11.79 -4.37
C VAL A 35 -6.09 11.84 -5.64
N ARG A 36 -5.61 10.67 -6.13
CA ARG A 36 -4.75 10.55 -7.31
C ARG A 36 -3.57 11.54 -7.27
N LEU A 37 -2.86 11.59 -6.11
CA LEU A 37 -1.75 12.53 -5.92
C LEU A 37 -0.67 12.34 -6.96
N GLY A 38 -0.37 11.09 -7.32
CA GLY A 38 0.67 10.71 -8.27
C GLY A 38 0.27 10.76 -9.73
N GLN A 39 -0.97 11.17 -10.06
CA GLN A 39 -1.41 11.21 -11.45
C GLN A 39 -0.48 12.09 -12.30
N GLY A 40 0.18 11.47 -13.27
CA GLY A 40 1.14 12.12 -14.17
C GLY A 40 2.48 12.52 -13.55
N VAL A 41 2.74 12.23 -12.27
CA VAL A 41 4.01 12.57 -11.59
C VAL A 41 5.18 11.87 -12.27
N ASP A 42 5.05 10.59 -12.60
CA ASP A 42 6.10 9.81 -13.27
C ASP A 42 6.58 10.47 -14.56
N ARG A 43 5.68 11.06 -15.35
CA ARG A 43 6.00 11.74 -16.62
C ARG A 43 6.41 13.19 -16.44
N MET A 44 5.73 13.94 -15.54
CA MET A 44 5.88 15.40 -15.43
C MET A 44 6.85 15.82 -14.34
N GLY A 45 7.16 14.92 -13.37
CA GLY A 45 7.98 15.22 -12.20
C GLY A 45 7.34 16.22 -11.23
N ARG A 46 6.00 16.42 -11.28
CA ARG A 46 5.27 17.32 -10.38
C ARG A 46 3.86 16.84 -10.11
N ILE A 47 3.36 17.16 -8.92
CA ILE A 47 1.97 16.92 -8.54
C ILE A 47 1.11 17.99 -9.25
N ALA A 48 0.03 17.56 -9.88
CA ALA A 48 -0.93 18.46 -10.53
C ALA A 48 -1.73 19.27 -9.50
N ASP A 49 -2.07 20.52 -9.82
CA ASP A 49 -2.78 21.41 -8.90
C ASP A 49 -4.15 20.86 -8.50
N ALA A 50 -4.85 20.17 -9.42
CA ALA A 50 -6.10 19.47 -9.11
C ALA A 50 -5.92 18.32 -8.11
N SER A 51 -4.76 17.63 -8.13
CA SER A 51 -4.45 16.57 -7.16
C SER A 51 -4.11 17.16 -5.79
N LEU A 52 -3.38 18.28 -5.75
CA LEU A 52 -3.14 19.03 -4.51
C LEU A 52 -4.47 19.47 -3.89
N ALA A 53 -5.37 20.06 -4.68
CA ALA A 53 -6.68 20.51 -4.20
C ALA A 53 -7.50 19.36 -3.59
N ARG A 54 -7.52 18.18 -4.22
CA ARG A 54 -8.19 16.99 -3.67
C ARG A 54 -7.55 16.54 -2.35
N ALA A 55 -6.23 16.46 -2.29
CA ALA A 55 -5.51 16.07 -1.07
C ALA A 55 -5.76 17.05 0.08
N PHE A 56 -5.76 18.34 -0.21
CA PHE A 56 -6.01 19.40 0.77
C PHE A 56 -7.44 19.33 1.33
N ALA A 57 -8.45 19.17 0.48
CA ALA A 57 -9.84 19.05 0.91
C ALA A 57 -10.03 17.83 1.85
N ARG A 58 -9.45 16.67 1.53
CA ARG A 58 -9.52 15.49 2.39
C ARG A 58 -8.74 15.66 3.69
N THR A 59 -7.62 16.39 3.67
CA THR A 59 -6.87 16.71 4.89
C THR A 59 -7.69 17.58 5.84
N GLU A 60 -8.47 18.54 5.35
CA GLU A 60 -9.37 19.35 6.17
C GLU A 60 -10.44 18.51 6.86
N GLU A 61 -11.05 17.55 6.13
CA GLU A 61 -12.00 16.59 6.69
C GLU A 61 -11.35 15.72 7.78
N TYR A 62 -10.14 15.22 7.52
CA TYR A 62 -9.39 14.39 8.48
C TYR A 62 -8.98 15.19 9.72
N ALA A 63 -8.58 16.45 9.56
CA ALA A 63 -8.31 17.33 10.69
C ALA A 63 -9.56 17.55 11.57
N ALA A 64 -10.74 17.69 10.96
CA ALA A 64 -12.01 17.79 11.69
C ALA A 64 -12.33 16.48 12.45
N LEU A 65 -12.09 15.31 11.85
CA LEU A 65 -12.23 14.01 12.52
C LEU A 65 -11.27 13.88 13.71
N CYS A 66 -9.99 14.21 13.53
CA CYS A 66 -9.00 14.17 14.60
C CYS A 66 -9.43 15.04 15.80
N ARG A 67 -9.91 16.26 15.56
CA ARG A 67 -10.43 17.11 16.62
C ARG A 67 -11.66 16.52 17.30
N ARG A 68 -12.64 16.01 16.54
CA ARG A 68 -13.87 15.39 17.07
C ARG A 68 -13.58 14.20 17.98
N HIS A 69 -12.56 13.43 17.64
CA HIS A 69 -12.18 12.23 18.39
C HIS A 69 -11.11 12.52 19.46
N ALA A 70 -10.77 13.79 19.72
CA ALA A 70 -9.78 14.19 20.73
C ALA A 70 -8.43 13.46 20.53
N VAL A 71 -7.93 13.42 19.29
CA VAL A 71 -6.64 12.78 18.95
C VAL A 71 -5.52 13.57 19.62
N GLU A 72 -4.66 12.86 20.34
CA GLU A 72 -3.54 13.41 21.12
C GLU A 72 -2.26 13.56 20.30
N SER A 73 -2.06 12.68 19.31
CA SER A 73 -0.86 12.66 18.47
C SER A 73 -1.23 12.30 17.03
N ILE A 74 -0.63 13.01 16.06
CA ILE A 74 -0.84 12.77 14.63
C ILE A 74 0.51 12.48 13.96
N ARG A 75 0.60 11.39 13.18
CA ARG A 75 1.67 11.16 12.22
C ARG A 75 1.09 11.19 10.82
N PHE A 76 1.59 12.10 10.02
CA PHE A 76 1.23 12.20 8.60
C PHE A 76 2.44 11.78 7.76
N ALA A 77 2.30 10.72 6.97
CA ALA A 77 3.29 10.28 6.01
C ALA A 77 2.84 10.58 4.58
N ALA A 78 3.80 10.84 3.71
CA ALA A 78 3.59 10.86 2.27
C ALA A 78 4.72 10.05 1.60
N THR A 79 4.38 9.35 0.53
CA THR A 79 5.24 8.33 -0.03
C THR A 79 5.66 8.64 -1.47
N SER A 80 5.75 7.66 -2.36
CA SER A 80 6.33 7.73 -3.70
C SER A 80 5.94 8.99 -4.49
N ALA A 81 4.66 9.36 -4.61
CA ALA A 81 4.24 10.51 -5.41
C ALA A 81 4.81 11.85 -4.89
N ALA A 82 4.82 12.03 -3.57
CA ALA A 82 5.39 13.24 -2.95
C ALA A 82 6.92 13.22 -3.00
N ARG A 83 7.54 12.04 -2.85
CA ARG A 83 8.98 11.83 -2.94
C ARG A 83 9.54 12.21 -4.31
N ASP A 84 8.82 11.84 -5.38
CA ASP A 84 9.25 12.03 -6.77
C ASP A 84 8.93 13.44 -7.31
N ALA A 85 8.10 14.22 -6.62
CA ALA A 85 7.62 15.50 -7.10
C ALA A 85 8.55 16.67 -6.76
N ARG A 86 8.89 17.50 -7.76
CA ARG A 86 9.69 18.71 -7.57
C ARG A 86 8.96 19.81 -6.78
N ASN A 87 7.63 19.82 -6.80
CA ASN A 87 6.79 20.77 -6.07
C ASN A 87 6.25 20.20 -4.75
N ARG A 88 6.95 19.23 -4.17
CA ARG A 88 6.57 18.58 -2.89
C ARG A 88 6.41 19.58 -1.74
N ASP A 89 7.20 20.68 -1.72
CA ASP A 89 7.14 21.68 -0.67
C ASP A 89 5.75 22.35 -0.61
N ALA A 90 5.14 22.67 -1.76
CA ALA A 90 3.77 23.17 -1.82
C ALA A 90 2.74 22.18 -1.24
N PHE A 91 2.97 20.88 -1.40
CA PHE A 91 2.16 19.84 -0.78
C PHE A 91 2.39 19.83 0.75
N VAL A 92 3.64 19.83 1.20
CA VAL A 92 4.00 19.80 2.63
C VAL A 92 3.40 20.98 3.36
N ASP A 93 3.62 22.21 2.85
CA ASP A 93 3.11 23.45 3.45
C ASP A 93 1.58 23.48 3.46
N GLY A 94 0.96 23.06 2.36
CA GLY A 94 -0.49 23.02 2.24
C GLY A 94 -1.15 22.02 3.21
N ILE A 95 -0.54 20.86 3.46
CA ILE A 95 -1.00 19.89 4.46
C ILE A 95 -0.79 20.45 5.87
N ALA A 96 0.42 20.95 6.18
CA ALA A 96 0.75 21.48 7.50
C ALA A 96 -0.21 22.62 7.93
N ALA A 97 -0.54 23.51 7.01
CA ALA A 97 -1.50 24.60 7.26
C ALA A 97 -2.91 24.10 7.64
N ARG A 98 -3.31 22.89 7.24
CA ARG A 98 -4.66 22.36 7.44
C ARG A 98 -4.81 21.48 8.67
N ILE A 99 -3.79 20.69 8.97
CA ILE A 99 -3.88 19.70 10.06
C ILE A 99 -2.95 20.04 11.25
N GLY A 100 -2.06 21.02 11.08
CA GLY A 100 -1.17 21.47 12.16
C GLY A 100 0.07 20.61 12.38
N VAL A 101 0.31 19.61 11.50
CA VAL A 101 1.55 18.81 11.49
C VAL A 101 2.08 18.73 10.06
N ALA A 102 3.40 18.86 9.90
CA ALA A 102 4.03 18.69 8.60
C ALA A 102 4.11 17.21 8.25
N PRO A 103 3.75 16.81 7.03
CA PRO A 103 3.92 15.43 6.59
C PRO A 103 5.41 15.05 6.49
N SER A 104 5.73 13.84 6.94
CA SER A 104 7.03 13.22 6.72
C SER A 104 7.04 12.58 5.32
N ILE A 105 7.96 13.01 4.45
CA ILE A 105 8.17 12.35 3.15
C ILE A 105 9.07 11.15 3.40
N LEU A 106 8.48 9.96 3.40
CA LEU A 106 9.20 8.73 3.70
C LEU A 106 10.09 8.30 2.53
N SER A 107 11.31 7.89 2.83
CA SER A 107 12.10 7.09 1.90
C SER A 107 11.44 5.71 1.70
N GLY A 108 11.74 5.03 0.59
CA GLY A 108 11.22 3.69 0.36
C GLY A 108 11.58 2.68 1.45
N GLY A 109 12.74 2.86 2.11
CA GLY A 109 13.15 2.01 3.24
C GLY A 109 12.36 2.29 4.52
N GLU A 110 12.00 3.54 4.80
CA GLU A 110 11.13 3.92 5.93
C GLU A 110 9.69 3.44 5.69
N GLU A 111 9.17 3.64 4.48
CA GLU A 111 7.87 3.14 4.05
C GLU A 111 7.76 1.63 4.25
N ALA A 112 8.75 0.88 3.75
CA ALA A 112 8.84 -0.56 3.89
C ALA A 112 8.86 -1.04 5.36
N ARG A 113 9.65 -0.37 6.21
CA ARG A 113 9.70 -0.69 7.65
C ARG A 113 8.37 -0.47 8.35
N MET A 114 7.69 0.65 8.06
CA MET A 114 6.40 0.96 8.66
C MET A 114 5.30 0.01 8.19
N SER A 115 5.28 -0.35 6.91
CA SER A 115 4.37 -1.36 6.37
C SER A 115 4.61 -2.73 7.02
N PHE A 116 5.88 -3.15 7.17
CA PHE A 116 6.22 -4.39 7.85
C PHE A 116 5.79 -4.38 9.32
N GLU A 117 6.03 -3.29 10.03
CA GLU A 117 5.63 -3.17 11.44
C GLU A 117 4.11 -3.23 11.60
N GLY A 118 3.36 -2.50 10.76
CA GLY A 118 1.90 -2.53 10.78
C GLY A 118 1.35 -3.92 10.48
N ALA A 119 1.85 -4.57 9.43
CA ALA A 119 1.44 -5.93 9.08
C ALA A 119 1.80 -6.95 10.17
N SER A 120 3.02 -6.87 10.71
CA SER A 120 3.53 -7.81 11.72
C SER A 120 2.74 -7.75 13.03
N SER A 121 2.21 -6.57 13.39
CA SER A 121 1.41 -6.39 14.61
C SER A 121 0.10 -7.18 14.59
N ALA A 122 -0.37 -7.58 13.41
CA ALA A 122 -1.61 -8.31 13.21
C ALA A 122 -1.41 -9.79 12.80
N LEU A 123 -0.15 -10.23 12.62
CA LEU A 123 0.12 -11.62 12.30
C LEU A 123 -0.06 -12.50 13.55
N PRO A 124 -0.62 -13.72 13.38
CA PRO A 124 -0.82 -14.62 14.51
C PRO A 124 0.52 -15.07 15.12
N ALA A 125 0.56 -15.17 16.44
CA ALA A 125 1.72 -15.73 17.13
C ALA A 125 2.00 -17.17 16.67
N GLY A 126 3.26 -17.49 16.36
CA GLY A 126 3.67 -18.80 15.84
C GLY A 126 3.38 -18.99 14.34
N GLY A 127 3.05 -17.92 13.62
CA GLY A 127 2.97 -17.92 12.17
C GLY A 127 4.33 -18.15 11.48
N PRO A 128 4.36 -18.11 10.12
CA PRO A 128 5.60 -18.28 9.37
C PRO A 128 6.64 -17.21 9.74
N ASP A 129 7.89 -17.63 10.01
CA ASP A 129 9.00 -16.75 10.38
C ASP A 129 10.33 -17.30 9.82
N PRO A 130 11.15 -16.53 9.07
CA PRO A 130 10.86 -15.18 8.62
C PRO A 130 9.73 -15.11 7.59
N VAL A 131 9.07 -13.94 7.53
CA VAL A 131 7.99 -13.67 6.59
C VAL A 131 8.42 -12.64 5.55
N LEU A 132 7.98 -12.82 4.31
CA LEU A 132 8.11 -11.84 3.25
C LEU A 132 6.82 -11.04 3.18
N THR A 133 6.87 -9.73 3.45
CA THR A 133 5.75 -8.83 3.22
C THR A 133 5.94 -8.06 1.92
N VAL A 134 4.86 -7.87 1.18
CA VAL A 134 4.84 -7.10 -0.07
C VAL A 134 3.72 -6.08 0.00
N ASP A 135 4.09 -4.81 0.10
CA ASP A 135 3.16 -3.67 0.06
C ASP A 135 3.11 -3.11 -1.36
N LEU A 136 2.03 -3.42 -2.10
CA LEU A 136 1.85 -2.99 -3.48
C LEU A 136 1.06 -1.69 -3.53
N GLY A 137 1.78 -0.58 -3.51
CA GLY A 137 1.23 0.76 -3.60
C GLY A 137 0.87 1.21 -5.03
N GLY A 138 0.52 2.50 -5.15
CA GLY A 138 0.23 3.08 -6.46
C GLY A 138 1.49 3.43 -7.27
N GLY A 139 2.55 3.90 -6.63
CA GLY A 139 3.78 4.36 -7.30
C GLY A 139 4.97 3.44 -7.10
N SER A 140 5.00 2.72 -5.98
CA SER A 140 6.08 1.80 -5.61
C SER A 140 5.52 0.49 -5.07
N THR A 141 6.41 -0.48 -4.90
CA THR A 141 6.14 -1.76 -4.22
C THR A 141 7.29 -2.04 -3.28
N GLU A 142 6.99 -2.16 -2.00
CA GLU A 142 7.94 -2.46 -0.95
C GLU A 142 7.97 -3.95 -0.67
N ILE A 143 9.19 -4.53 -0.63
CA ILE A 143 9.42 -5.93 -0.27
C ILE A 143 10.27 -5.95 0.98
N VAL A 144 9.81 -6.64 2.01
CA VAL A 144 10.53 -6.79 3.28
C VAL A 144 10.56 -8.26 3.69
N LEU A 145 11.74 -8.79 3.86
CA LEU A 145 11.97 -10.04 4.56
C LEU A 145 12.28 -9.71 6.02
N GLY A 146 11.51 -10.22 6.95
CA GLY A 146 11.71 -9.94 8.36
C GLY A 146 11.16 -11.03 9.27
N SER A 147 11.60 -11.00 10.52
CA SER A 147 11.14 -11.88 11.59
C SER A 147 10.24 -11.10 12.54
N VAL A 148 9.09 -11.68 12.90
CA VAL A 148 8.17 -11.09 13.88
C VAL A 148 8.85 -11.09 15.26
N GLY A 149 9.28 -9.90 15.72
CA GLY A 149 10.09 -9.74 16.94
C GLY A 149 11.60 -9.86 16.76
N GLY A 150 12.09 -10.30 15.59
CA GLY A 150 13.52 -10.45 15.26
C GLY A 150 14.10 -9.33 14.37
N GLY A 151 13.23 -8.49 13.78
CA GLY A 151 13.63 -7.37 12.95
C GLY A 151 13.71 -7.67 11.46
N ILE A 152 14.14 -6.68 10.68
CA ILE A 152 14.23 -6.74 9.22
C ILE A 152 15.55 -7.38 8.80
N LEU A 153 15.47 -8.40 7.96
CA LEU A 153 16.60 -9.12 7.36
C LEU A 153 16.99 -8.56 6.00
N GLY A 154 16.03 -8.03 5.25
CA GLY A 154 16.26 -7.40 3.97
C GLY A 154 15.06 -6.54 3.57
N THR A 155 15.32 -5.44 2.86
CA THR A 155 14.25 -4.54 2.39
C THR A 155 14.62 -3.90 1.07
N CYS A 156 13.62 -3.73 0.22
CA CYS A 156 13.73 -3.00 -1.05
C CYS A 156 12.41 -2.32 -1.37
N SER A 157 12.47 -1.08 -1.87
CA SER A 157 11.37 -0.40 -2.54
C SER A 157 11.67 -0.37 -4.03
N MET A 158 10.73 -0.83 -4.84
CA MET A 158 10.79 -0.85 -6.30
C MET A 158 9.90 0.24 -6.88
N ASP A 159 10.36 0.97 -7.89
CA ASP A 159 9.58 2.00 -8.60
C ASP A 159 8.59 1.38 -9.60
N VAL A 160 7.87 0.36 -9.14
CA VAL A 160 6.76 -0.30 -9.81
C VAL A 160 5.56 -0.35 -8.87
N GLY A 161 4.42 0.18 -9.32
CA GLY A 161 3.18 0.23 -8.55
C GLY A 161 2.00 0.35 -9.50
N ALA A 162 0.78 0.16 -9.00
CA ALA A 162 -0.42 0.04 -9.83
C ALA A 162 -0.66 1.26 -10.74
N VAL A 163 -0.50 2.49 -10.23
CA VAL A 163 -0.70 3.73 -11.02
C VAL A 163 0.45 3.93 -11.99
N ARG A 164 1.70 3.81 -11.52
CA ARG A 164 2.90 4.00 -12.33
C ARG A 164 2.94 3.05 -13.52
N MET A 165 2.68 1.77 -13.32
CA MET A 165 2.67 0.76 -14.37
C MET A 165 1.48 0.94 -15.33
N TYR A 166 0.32 1.37 -14.81
CA TYR A 166 -0.81 1.72 -15.66
C TYR A 166 -0.46 2.88 -16.61
N GLU A 167 0.10 3.97 -16.10
CA GLU A 167 0.46 5.15 -16.89
C GLU A 167 1.58 4.87 -17.91
N ARG A 168 2.56 4.02 -17.55
CA ARG A 168 3.66 3.67 -18.46
C ARG A 168 3.24 2.72 -19.57
N HIS A 169 2.50 1.67 -19.25
CA HIS A 169 2.32 0.52 -20.13
C HIS A 169 0.87 0.14 -20.41
N MET A 170 -0.05 0.30 -19.47
CA MET A 170 -1.33 -0.42 -19.48
C MET A 170 -2.51 0.39 -20.05
N ALA A 171 -2.23 1.38 -20.93
CA ALA A 171 -3.30 2.09 -21.61
C ALA A 171 -4.04 1.17 -22.60
N GLY A 172 -5.39 1.17 -22.55
CA GLY A 172 -6.28 0.31 -23.35
C GLY A 172 -7.22 -0.51 -22.48
N ASP A 173 -8.28 -1.07 -23.10
CA ASP A 173 -9.32 -1.79 -22.36
C ASP A 173 -9.87 -2.98 -23.17
N PRO A 174 -9.39 -4.22 -22.91
CA PRO A 174 -8.22 -4.54 -22.11
C PRO A 174 -6.91 -4.07 -22.77
N PRO A 175 -5.79 -4.01 -22.00
CA PRO A 175 -4.49 -3.66 -22.55
C PRO A 175 -4.03 -4.65 -23.62
N ALA A 176 -3.34 -4.15 -24.66
CA ALA A 176 -2.79 -5.02 -25.71
C ALA A 176 -1.68 -5.93 -25.19
N SER A 177 -1.51 -7.11 -25.79
CA SER A 177 -0.52 -8.12 -25.37
C SER A 177 0.92 -7.59 -25.31
N GLU A 178 1.31 -6.74 -26.29
CA GLU A 178 2.64 -6.14 -26.33
C GLU A 178 2.87 -5.19 -25.15
N ARG A 179 1.83 -4.46 -24.72
CA ARG A 179 1.88 -3.58 -23.54
C ARG A 179 1.99 -4.37 -22.24
N ILE A 180 1.24 -5.48 -22.13
CA ILE A 180 1.35 -6.42 -21.01
C ILE A 180 2.77 -7.00 -20.95
N ALA A 181 3.34 -7.41 -22.09
CA ALA A 181 4.69 -7.96 -22.16
C ALA A 181 5.75 -6.92 -21.72
N ALA A 182 5.62 -5.65 -22.16
CA ALA A 182 6.50 -4.57 -21.75
C ALA A 182 6.40 -4.29 -20.24
N ALA A 183 5.17 -4.27 -19.68
CA ALA A 183 4.95 -4.11 -18.26
C ALA A 183 5.59 -5.25 -17.44
N ARG A 184 5.41 -6.50 -17.88
CA ARG A 184 6.05 -7.68 -17.25
C ARG A 184 7.58 -7.57 -17.26
N ALA A 185 8.17 -7.13 -18.37
CA ALA A 185 9.61 -6.95 -18.47
C ALA A 185 10.14 -5.90 -17.47
N ASP A 186 9.43 -4.77 -17.33
CA ASP A 186 9.79 -3.71 -16.40
C ASP A 186 9.72 -4.20 -14.94
N VAL A 187 8.62 -4.90 -14.57
CA VAL A 187 8.48 -5.48 -13.22
C VAL A 187 9.56 -6.53 -12.94
N ARG A 188 9.88 -7.40 -13.88
CA ARG A 188 10.92 -8.43 -13.72
C ARG A 188 12.30 -7.80 -13.53
N ALA A 189 12.62 -6.74 -14.28
CA ALA A 189 13.86 -6.02 -14.10
C ALA A 189 13.95 -5.38 -12.70
N ALA A 190 12.84 -4.84 -12.19
CA ALA A 190 12.79 -4.31 -10.82
C ALA A 190 12.99 -5.43 -9.76
N LEU A 191 12.38 -6.59 -9.96
CA LEU A 191 12.56 -7.76 -9.10
C LEU A 191 14.02 -8.27 -9.11
N ASP A 192 14.70 -8.29 -10.28
CA ASP A 192 16.10 -8.66 -10.37
C ASP A 192 17.03 -7.73 -9.54
N LEU A 193 16.65 -6.45 -9.43
CA LEU A 193 17.36 -5.50 -8.56
C LEU A 193 16.99 -5.69 -7.08
N ALA A 194 15.74 -6.00 -6.77
CA ALA A 194 15.27 -6.25 -5.41
C ALA A 194 15.97 -7.48 -4.79
N GLU A 195 16.15 -8.54 -5.56
CA GLU A 195 16.83 -9.78 -5.11
C GLU A 195 18.30 -9.58 -4.69
N ARG A 196 18.93 -8.47 -5.09
CA ARG A 196 20.27 -8.10 -4.59
C ARG A 196 20.25 -7.65 -3.13
N ARG A 197 19.09 -7.35 -2.57
CA ARG A 197 18.89 -6.82 -1.21
C ARG A 197 18.00 -7.70 -0.34
N VAL A 198 17.15 -8.51 -0.94
CA VAL A 198 16.16 -9.35 -0.26
C VAL A 198 16.24 -10.76 -0.82
N ASP A 199 16.56 -11.72 0.03
CA ASP A 199 16.54 -13.14 -0.35
C ASP A 199 15.09 -13.65 -0.30
N LEU A 200 14.45 -13.70 -1.46
CA LEU A 200 13.06 -14.16 -1.58
C LEU A 200 12.90 -15.65 -1.22
N SER A 201 13.97 -16.45 -1.34
CA SER A 201 13.95 -17.88 -1.04
C SER A 201 13.97 -18.18 0.46
N ALA A 202 14.41 -17.23 1.29
CA ALA A 202 14.55 -17.42 2.73
C ALA A 202 13.22 -17.33 3.50
N ALA A 203 12.15 -16.80 2.88
CA ALA A 203 10.86 -16.64 3.54
C ALA A 203 10.19 -17.98 3.86
N ASN A 204 9.47 -18.06 4.99
CA ASN A 204 8.60 -19.17 5.35
C ASN A 204 7.12 -18.90 5.01
N GLY A 205 6.79 -17.67 4.63
CA GLY A 205 5.46 -17.25 4.19
C GLY A 205 5.50 -15.95 3.42
N LEU A 206 4.48 -15.72 2.60
CA LEU A 206 4.27 -14.50 1.84
C LEU A 206 3.00 -13.80 2.33
N VAL A 207 3.12 -12.53 2.70
CA VAL A 207 2.01 -11.67 3.11
C VAL A 207 1.90 -10.50 2.14
N GLY A 208 0.77 -10.39 1.48
CA GLY A 208 0.47 -9.28 0.60
C GLY A 208 -0.37 -8.20 1.30
N LEU A 209 -0.05 -6.95 1.02
CA LEU A 209 -0.65 -5.76 1.62
C LEU A 209 -1.22 -4.83 0.56
N ALA A 210 -1.98 -3.87 1.01
CA ALA A 210 -2.57 -2.77 0.25
C ALA A 210 -3.67 -3.17 -0.74
N GLY A 211 -4.24 -2.13 -1.36
CA GLY A 211 -5.53 -2.23 -2.04
C GLY A 211 -5.55 -3.07 -3.32
N THR A 212 -4.43 -3.31 -3.98
CA THR A 212 -4.37 -4.25 -5.11
C THR A 212 -4.51 -5.67 -4.61
N VAL A 213 -3.72 -6.05 -3.60
CA VAL A 213 -3.72 -7.40 -3.05
C VAL A 213 -5.08 -7.74 -2.45
N THR A 214 -5.65 -6.84 -1.63
CA THR A 214 -6.98 -7.05 -1.04
C THR A 214 -8.08 -7.18 -2.09
N THR A 215 -7.98 -6.43 -3.21
CA THR A 215 -8.93 -6.54 -4.33
C THR A 215 -8.78 -7.87 -5.09
N VAL A 216 -7.55 -8.32 -5.36
CA VAL A 216 -7.28 -9.64 -5.99
C VAL A 216 -7.79 -10.76 -5.08
N THR A 217 -7.59 -10.64 -3.77
CA THR A 217 -8.10 -11.60 -2.78
C THR A 217 -9.63 -11.63 -2.76
N ALA A 218 -10.29 -10.46 -2.78
CA ALA A 218 -11.75 -10.39 -2.84
C ALA A 218 -12.30 -11.11 -4.10
N ALA A 219 -11.64 -10.93 -5.25
CA ALA A 219 -11.99 -11.63 -6.49
C ALA A 219 -11.79 -13.14 -6.38
N ALA A 220 -10.64 -13.59 -5.86
CA ALA A 220 -10.34 -15.00 -5.68
C ALA A 220 -11.31 -15.71 -4.70
N LEU A 221 -11.83 -14.98 -3.72
CA LEU A 221 -12.84 -15.46 -2.77
C LEU A 221 -14.27 -15.36 -3.30
N GLY A 222 -14.49 -14.79 -4.48
CA GLY A 222 -15.81 -14.60 -5.07
C GLY A 222 -16.72 -13.68 -4.26
N LEU A 223 -16.18 -12.60 -3.67
CA LEU A 223 -16.97 -11.68 -2.87
C LEU A 223 -17.88 -10.82 -3.76
N GLU A 224 -19.10 -10.53 -3.30
CA GLU A 224 -20.02 -9.60 -3.96
C GLU A 224 -19.76 -8.14 -3.55
N ALA A 225 -19.28 -7.92 -2.32
CA ALA A 225 -18.94 -6.62 -1.76
C ALA A 225 -17.61 -6.71 -1.00
N TYR A 226 -16.96 -5.56 -0.76
CA TYR A 226 -15.71 -5.52 0.01
C TYR A 226 -15.98 -5.87 1.47
N ASP A 227 -15.35 -6.93 1.94
CA ASP A 227 -15.48 -7.44 3.31
C ASP A 227 -14.10 -7.62 3.95
N PRO A 228 -13.63 -6.63 4.73
CA PRO A 228 -12.32 -6.69 5.37
C PRO A 228 -12.15 -7.90 6.30
N ALA A 229 -13.23 -8.36 6.96
CA ALA A 229 -13.14 -9.48 7.89
C ALA A 229 -12.91 -10.82 7.18
N ARG A 230 -13.36 -10.94 5.92
CA ARG A 230 -13.09 -12.12 5.07
C ARG A 230 -11.78 -12.03 4.33
N ILE A 231 -11.30 -10.81 4.06
CA ILE A 231 -10.05 -10.55 3.31
C ILE A 231 -8.84 -10.65 4.24
N HIS A 232 -8.90 -10.03 5.43
CA HIS A 232 -7.80 -10.08 6.39
C HIS A 232 -7.57 -11.51 6.89
N GLY A 233 -6.32 -11.96 6.81
CA GLY A 233 -5.93 -13.31 7.19
C GLY A 233 -6.33 -14.40 6.19
N ALA A 234 -7.01 -14.06 5.08
CA ALA A 234 -7.29 -15.02 4.03
C ALA A 234 -6.00 -15.58 3.44
N VAL A 235 -5.95 -16.90 3.25
CA VAL A 235 -4.82 -17.60 2.65
C VAL A 235 -5.25 -18.18 1.32
N LEU A 236 -4.62 -17.72 0.25
CA LEU A 236 -4.84 -18.21 -1.11
C LEU A 236 -3.67 -19.09 -1.54
N SER A 237 -3.94 -20.11 -2.35
CA SER A 237 -2.88 -20.80 -3.08
C SER A 237 -2.28 -19.89 -4.16
N VAL A 238 -1.06 -20.20 -4.58
CA VAL A 238 -0.40 -19.51 -5.71
C VAL A 238 -1.32 -19.51 -6.93
N ARG A 239 -1.93 -20.66 -7.25
CA ARG A 239 -2.84 -20.79 -8.39
C ARG A 239 -4.04 -19.85 -8.29
N GLN A 240 -4.76 -19.84 -7.17
CA GLN A 240 -5.92 -18.95 -6.99
C GLN A 240 -5.53 -17.47 -7.16
N THR A 241 -4.38 -17.08 -6.62
CA THR A 241 -3.88 -15.71 -6.76
C THR A 241 -3.57 -15.38 -8.21
N LEU A 242 -2.85 -16.26 -8.92
CA LEU A 242 -2.49 -16.03 -10.31
C LEU A 242 -3.69 -16.05 -11.25
N ASP A 243 -4.66 -16.97 -11.05
CA ASP A 243 -5.88 -17.04 -11.83
C ASP A 243 -6.69 -15.73 -11.69
N ALA A 244 -6.80 -15.19 -10.48
CA ALA A 244 -7.45 -13.88 -10.24
C ALA A 244 -6.69 -12.73 -10.91
N CYS A 245 -5.35 -12.72 -10.85
CA CYS A 245 -4.53 -11.71 -11.53
C CYS A 245 -4.73 -11.75 -13.05
N GLU A 246 -4.71 -12.94 -13.65
CA GLU A 246 -4.91 -13.09 -15.11
C GLU A 246 -6.34 -12.70 -15.52
N TRP A 247 -7.34 -12.95 -14.68
CA TRP A 247 -8.70 -12.49 -14.94
C TRP A 247 -8.75 -10.95 -15.03
N PHE A 248 -8.11 -10.23 -14.10
CA PHE A 248 -8.03 -8.77 -14.16
C PHE A 248 -7.35 -8.27 -15.42
N LEU A 249 -6.29 -8.95 -15.88
CA LEU A 249 -5.57 -8.58 -17.11
C LEU A 249 -6.43 -8.75 -18.37
N ALA A 250 -7.27 -9.77 -18.41
CA ALA A 250 -8.14 -10.06 -19.55
C ALA A 250 -9.46 -9.28 -19.51
N SER A 251 -9.89 -8.80 -18.33
CA SER A 251 -11.20 -8.17 -18.14
C SER A 251 -11.28 -6.77 -18.75
N ARG A 252 -12.47 -6.39 -19.19
CA ARG A 252 -12.80 -5.04 -19.65
C ARG A 252 -13.15 -4.13 -18.47
N HIS A 253 -13.04 -2.83 -18.65
CA HIS A 253 -13.41 -1.84 -17.64
C HIS A 253 -14.84 -2.05 -17.11
N ALA A 254 -15.82 -2.32 -18.01
CA ALA A 254 -17.21 -2.54 -17.61
C ALA A 254 -17.38 -3.77 -16.69
N GLU A 255 -16.62 -4.84 -16.93
CA GLU A 255 -16.66 -6.05 -16.11
C GLU A 255 -16.09 -5.76 -14.71
N ARG A 256 -14.96 -5.05 -14.64
CA ARG A 256 -14.36 -4.61 -13.37
C ARG A 256 -15.26 -3.63 -12.61
N ALA A 257 -15.92 -2.70 -13.32
CA ALA A 257 -16.83 -1.72 -12.73
C ALA A 257 -18.10 -2.37 -12.15
N ALA A 258 -18.49 -3.55 -12.63
CA ALA A 258 -19.62 -4.30 -12.11
C ALA A 258 -19.31 -5.03 -10.78
N LEU A 259 -18.03 -5.13 -10.37
CA LEU A 259 -17.64 -5.80 -9.13
C LEU A 259 -17.85 -4.86 -7.94
N GLY A 260 -18.76 -5.22 -7.04
CA GLY A 260 -19.15 -4.38 -5.88
C GLY A 260 -18.04 -4.19 -4.84
N PHE A 261 -16.96 -4.97 -4.89
CA PHE A 261 -15.81 -4.86 -4.00
C PHE A 261 -14.70 -3.94 -4.53
N ILE A 262 -14.77 -3.45 -5.79
CA ILE A 262 -13.76 -2.55 -6.35
C ILE A 262 -14.18 -1.10 -6.13
N HIS A 263 -13.33 -0.34 -5.45
CA HIS A 263 -13.55 1.11 -5.35
C HIS A 263 -13.46 1.76 -6.75
N PRO A 264 -14.42 2.63 -7.16
CA PRO A 264 -14.45 3.25 -8.50
C PRO A 264 -13.13 3.88 -8.93
N GLY A 265 -12.40 4.50 -8.00
CA GLY A 265 -11.10 5.12 -8.28
C GLY A 265 -9.92 4.14 -8.49
N ARG A 266 -10.16 2.83 -8.43
CA ARG A 266 -9.17 1.77 -8.68
C ARG A 266 -9.42 0.96 -9.95
N ILE A 267 -10.60 1.10 -10.57
CA ILE A 267 -11.03 0.29 -11.72
C ILE A 267 -10.00 0.35 -12.87
N ASP A 268 -9.44 1.55 -13.13
CA ASP A 268 -8.46 1.75 -14.21
C ASP A 268 -7.11 1.07 -13.91
N VAL A 269 -6.65 1.17 -12.67
CA VAL A 269 -5.27 0.79 -12.29
C VAL A 269 -5.14 -0.63 -11.76
N ILE A 270 -6.26 -1.32 -11.49
CA ILE A 270 -6.22 -2.68 -10.92
C ILE A 270 -5.57 -3.69 -11.86
N THR A 271 -5.72 -3.53 -13.18
CA THR A 271 -5.06 -4.39 -14.17
C THR A 271 -3.54 -4.35 -14.03
N ALA A 272 -2.98 -3.15 -13.91
CA ALA A 272 -1.54 -2.99 -13.72
C ALA A 272 -1.09 -3.51 -12.35
N GLY A 273 -1.87 -3.24 -11.30
CA GLY A 273 -1.60 -3.78 -9.97
C GLY A 273 -1.62 -5.30 -9.94
N ALA A 274 -2.60 -5.95 -10.58
CA ALA A 274 -2.69 -7.39 -10.69
C ALA A 274 -1.52 -8.00 -11.45
N LEU A 275 -1.01 -7.32 -12.52
CA LEU A 275 0.20 -7.72 -13.22
C LEU A 275 1.40 -7.71 -12.27
N VAL A 276 1.62 -6.61 -11.54
CA VAL A 276 2.75 -6.50 -10.59
C VAL A 276 2.65 -7.60 -9.54
N TRP A 277 1.47 -7.78 -8.94
CA TRP A 277 1.27 -8.81 -7.92
C TRP A 277 1.54 -10.22 -8.46
N GLY A 278 1.01 -10.54 -9.64
CA GLY A 278 1.24 -11.83 -10.28
C GLY A 278 2.72 -12.11 -10.57
N GLU A 279 3.49 -11.12 -11.02
CA GLU A 279 4.94 -11.28 -11.26
C GLU A 279 5.72 -11.45 -9.95
N VAL A 280 5.35 -10.73 -8.88
CA VAL A 280 5.96 -10.93 -7.54
C VAL A 280 5.69 -12.35 -7.04
N VAL A 281 4.44 -12.82 -7.10
CA VAL A 281 4.06 -14.17 -6.64
C VAL A 281 4.81 -15.25 -7.41
N ARG A 282 4.87 -15.15 -8.75
CA ARG A 282 5.64 -16.08 -9.59
C ARG A 282 7.11 -16.10 -9.21
N ARG A 283 7.72 -14.93 -9.02
CA ARG A 283 9.14 -14.83 -8.66
C ARG A 283 9.44 -15.47 -7.31
N VAL A 284 8.60 -15.22 -6.29
CA VAL A 284 8.76 -15.84 -4.97
C VAL A 284 8.63 -17.36 -5.05
N GLU A 285 7.60 -17.87 -5.75
CA GLU A 285 7.41 -19.30 -5.97
C GLU A 285 8.63 -19.93 -6.69
N GLU A 286 9.12 -19.32 -7.77
CA GLU A 286 10.31 -19.77 -8.51
C GLU A 286 11.55 -19.87 -7.61
N ARG A 287 11.81 -18.84 -6.79
CA ARG A 287 12.98 -18.81 -5.91
C ARG A 287 12.89 -19.82 -4.76
N MET A 288 11.71 -19.95 -4.16
CA MET A 288 11.49 -20.97 -3.13
C MET A 288 11.62 -22.38 -3.71
N SER A 289 11.04 -22.64 -4.89
CA SER A 289 11.14 -23.93 -5.57
C SER A 289 12.58 -24.28 -5.94
N ALA A 290 13.37 -23.31 -6.46
CA ALA A 290 14.78 -23.48 -6.76
C ALA A 290 15.61 -23.81 -5.50
N ALA A 291 15.19 -23.35 -4.32
CA ALA A 291 15.79 -23.68 -3.03
C ALA A 291 15.25 -24.99 -2.40
N GLY A 292 14.45 -25.77 -3.14
CA GLY A 292 13.83 -27.01 -2.65
C GLY A 292 12.70 -26.76 -1.64
N ARG A 293 12.09 -25.57 -1.63
CA ARG A 293 11.04 -25.15 -0.70
C ARG A 293 9.75 -24.91 -1.48
N MET A 294 8.63 -24.91 -0.77
CA MET A 294 7.31 -24.71 -1.35
C MET A 294 6.61 -23.53 -0.66
N LEU A 295 6.03 -22.63 -1.44
CA LEU A 295 5.15 -21.59 -0.93
C LEU A 295 3.79 -22.21 -0.59
N ALA A 296 3.52 -22.43 0.70
CA ALA A 296 2.31 -23.11 1.16
C ALA A 296 1.03 -22.31 0.89
N GLY A 297 1.14 -20.98 0.87
CA GLY A 297 0.03 -20.07 0.60
C GLY A 297 0.45 -18.62 0.74
N ILE A 298 -0.45 -17.74 0.33
CA ILE A 298 -0.27 -16.30 0.33
C ILE A 298 -1.31 -15.70 1.25
N THR A 299 -0.87 -15.10 2.34
CA THR A 299 -1.75 -14.42 3.30
C THR A 299 -2.01 -12.98 2.87
N THR A 300 -3.25 -12.51 2.99
CA THR A 300 -3.60 -11.11 2.76
C THR A 300 -3.79 -10.39 4.08
N SER A 301 -3.21 -9.20 4.23
CA SER A 301 -3.41 -8.36 5.41
C SER A 301 -4.08 -7.03 5.04
N GLU A 302 -5.05 -6.61 5.87
CA GLU A 302 -5.64 -5.27 5.87
C GLU A 302 -4.84 -4.28 6.73
N HIS A 303 -3.90 -4.81 7.54
CA HIS A 303 -2.98 -4.00 8.33
C HIS A 303 -1.70 -3.76 7.54
N ASP A 304 -1.30 -2.51 7.46
CA ASP A 304 -0.18 -2.04 6.62
C ASP A 304 0.50 -0.80 7.24
N ILE A 305 1.10 0.06 6.40
CA ILE A 305 1.77 1.30 6.81
C ILE A 305 0.89 2.18 7.72
N LEU A 306 -0.44 2.15 7.55
CA LEU A 306 -1.35 2.99 8.32
C LEU A 306 -1.34 2.59 9.81
N ASP A 307 -1.28 1.28 10.08
CA ASP A 307 -1.14 0.73 11.44
C ASP A 307 0.24 1.02 12.02
N GLY A 308 1.30 0.90 11.20
CA GLY A 308 2.66 1.31 11.56
C GLY A 308 2.75 2.79 11.95
N LEU A 309 2.05 3.67 11.23
CA LEU A 309 1.97 5.10 11.55
C LEU A 309 1.25 5.36 12.88
N ALA A 310 0.19 4.60 13.20
CA ALA A 310 -0.49 4.70 14.48
C ALA A 310 0.43 4.27 15.63
N LEU A 311 1.17 3.18 15.46
CA LEU A 311 2.19 2.74 16.42
C LEU A 311 3.30 3.79 16.59
N TRP A 312 3.78 4.39 15.50
CA TRP A 312 4.76 5.46 15.54
C TRP A 312 4.22 6.69 16.27
N ALA A 313 2.97 7.11 15.99
CA ALA A 313 2.33 8.24 16.66
C ALA A 313 2.22 8.06 18.19
N ALA A 314 2.06 6.83 18.65
CA ALA A 314 2.00 6.51 20.07
C ALA A 314 3.38 6.49 20.73
N ARG A 315 4.41 6.01 20.03
CA ARG A 315 5.80 5.96 20.58
C ARG A 315 6.48 7.32 20.63
N GLU A 316 6.24 8.12 19.60
CA GLU A 316 6.84 9.46 19.46
C GLU A 316 5.72 10.49 19.26
N PRO A 317 5.06 10.93 20.34
CA PRO A 317 3.91 11.83 20.24
C PRO A 317 4.25 13.16 19.57
N GLN A 318 3.44 13.55 18.58
CA GLN A 318 3.47 14.85 17.93
C GLN A 318 2.08 15.47 18.01
N ALA A 319 1.90 16.40 18.94
CA ALA A 319 0.66 17.14 19.06
C ALA A 319 0.44 18.07 17.85
N PRO A 320 -0.78 18.17 17.31
CA PRO A 320 -1.08 19.18 16.32
C PRO A 320 -0.87 20.58 16.91
N ALA A 321 -0.31 21.48 16.11
CA ALA A 321 -0.17 22.87 16.54
C ALA A 321 -1.58 23.39 16.90
N THR A 322 -1.76 23.75 18.16
CA THR A 322 -3.01 24.39 18.61
C THR A 322 -3.15 25.69 17.84
N GLY A 323 -4.12 25.76 16.93
CA GLY A 323 -4.37 26.98 16.17
C GLY A 323 -4.44 28.16 17.11
N ARG A 324 -3.63 29.20 16.87
CA ARG A 324 -3.78 30.48 17.53
C ARG A 324 -5.24 30.89 17.33
N ARG A 325 -6.01 30.91 18.39
CA ARG A 325 -7.29 31.60 18.41
C ARG A 325 -7.01 33.04 17.99
N ALA A 326 -7.48 33.44 16.80
CA ALA A 326 -7.57 34.82 16.38
C ALA A 326 -8.81 35.44 17.02
#